data_aa0c3fc2733ec9864bba2fdff2f8fd0d
#
_entry.id   aa0c3fc2733ec9864bba2fdff2f8fd0d
#
_cell.length_a   1.000
_cell.length_b   1.000
_cell.length_c   1.000
_cell.angle_alpha   90.00
_cell.angle_beta   90.00
_cell.angle_gamma   90.00
#
_symmetry.space_group_name_H-M   'P 1'
#
loop_
_entity.id
_entity.type
_entity.pdbx_description
1 polymer ?
#
loop_
_entity_poly.entity_id
_entity_poly.type
_entity_poly.pdbx_seq_one_letter_code
_entity_poly.pdbx_strand_id
1 'polypeptide(L)'
;MTDTSTETLYCYVHPNRETSLRCNNCNRPICASCAVRTPTGYRCRECVRERRKTFDTAEWYDYVLGFIAAAFLSGIASFLVTLIEGIGFLGWFIIFLGAPTAAVAISEGVRAVTGKRRSRPLFITVAVGVVLGAAPFILLQLLVFDVFGIIFQAIYLVIVTPVVYTRLSGIQLFR
;
A
#
# COMPACT_ATOMS: atom_id res chain seq x y z
N MET A 1 31.85 46.34 -14.61
CA MET A 1 31.48 46.19 -13.18
C MET A 1 29.96 46.10 -13.16
N THR A 2 29.41 44.88 -13.16
CA THR A 2 27.99 44.65 -13.08
C THR A 2 27.59 44.62 -11.63
N ASP A 3 26.88 45.67 -11.20
CA ASP A 3 26.26 45.74 -9.87
C ASP A 3 25.28 44.60 -9.73
N THR A 4 25.71 43.56 -9.03
CA THR A 4 24.84 42.47 -8.60
C THR A 4 24.15 42.94 -7.32
N SER A 5 23.09 43.77 -7.48
CA SER A 5 22.17 44.05 -6.39
C SER A 5 21.61 42.72 -5.91
N THR A 6 22.14 42.23 -4.78
CA THR A 6 21.60 41.08 -4.07
C THR A 6 20.21 41.46 -3.54
N GLU A 7 19.18 41.26 -4.36
CA GLU A 7 17.79 41.36 -3.89
C GLU A 7 17.62 40.36 -2.76
N THR A 8 17.47 40.86 -1.55
CA THR A 8 17.14 40.04 -0.40
C THR A 8 15.73 39.48 -0.57
N LEU A 9 15.66 38.17 -0.83
CA LEU A 9 14.42 37.47 -1.06
C LEU A 9 13.82 37.05 0.28
N TYR A 10 12.53 37.27 0.45
CA TYR A 10 11.80 36.85 1.64
C TYR A 10 10.92 35.64 1.34
N CYS A 11 10.76 34.75 2.33
CA CYS A 11 9.91 33.57 2.20
C CYS A 11 8.46 33.96 1.93
N TYR A 12 7.83 33.36 0.93
CA TYR A 12 6.44 33.69 0.55
C TYR A 12 5.40 33.40 1.66
N VAL A 13 5.71 32.51 2.63
CA VAL A 13 4.86 32.22 3.81
C VAL A 13 5.26 33.06 5.02
N HIS A 14 6.55 33.41 5.14
CA HIS A 14 7.12 34.14 6.29
C HIS A 14 7.85 35.39 5.79
N PRO A 15 7.13 36.50 5.60
CA PRO A 15 7.71 37.72 5.02
C PRO A 15 8.85 38.32 5.85
N ASN A 16 8.98 37.95 7.12
CA ASN A 16 10.04 38.41 8.02
C ASN A 16 11.31 37.56 7.98
N ARG A 17 11.37 36.51 7.13
CA ARG A 17 12.54 35.64 7.02
C ARG A 17 13.19 35.76 5.65
N GLU A 18 14.41 36.21 5.65
CA GLU A 18 15.25 36.24 4.47
C GLU A 18 15.62 34.81 4.05
N THR A 19 15.69 34.56 2.77
CA THR A 19 16.04 33.26 2.22
C THR A 19 16.68 33.38 0.85
N SER A 20 17.67 32.54 0.61
CA SER A 20 18.26 32.29 -0.70
C SER A 20 17.68 31.05 -1.40
N LEU A 21 16.85 30.25 -0.67
CA LEU A 21 16.29 29.02 -1.21
C LEU A 21 15.04 29.30 -2.05
N ARG A 22 14.97 28.66 -3.22
CA ARG A 22 13.81 28.69 -4.11
C ARG A 22 13.24 27.28 -4.29
N CYS A 23 11.93 27.20 -4.46
CA CYS A 23 11.26 25.95 -4.79
C CYS A 23 11.65 25.51 -6.21
N ASN A 24 12.13 24.27 -6.36
CA ASN A 24 12.52 23.72 -7.67
C ASN A 24 11.34 23.46 -8.62
N ASN A 25 10.10 23.65 -8.18
CA ASN A 25 8.92 23.42 -9.02
C ASN A 25 8.20 24.74 -9.39
N CYS A 26 7.93 25.61 -8.43
CA CYS A 26 7.19 26.88 -8.63
C CYS A 26 8.09 28.12 -8.56
N ASN A 27 9.38 27.97 -8.30
CA ASN A 27 10.41 29.01 -8.19
C ASN A 27 10.18 30.08 -7.10
N ARG A 28 9.18 29.90 -6.20
CA ARG A 28 8.90 30.83 -5.10
C ARG A 28 10.00 30.73 -4.05
N PRO A 29 10.39 31.87 -3.41
CA PRO A 29 11.36 31.87 -2.33
C PRO A 29 10.77 31.18 -1.08
N ILE A 30 11.53 30.26 -0.46
CA ILE A 30 11.10 29.45 0.67
C ILE A 30 12.18 29.41 1.74
N CYS A 31 11.82 29.65 3.00
CA CYS A 31 12.77 29.49 4.10
C CYS A 31 13.02 28.01 4.45
N ALA A 32 14.07 27.74 5.21
CA ALA A 32 14.46 26.38 5.60
C ALA A 32 13.33 25.60 6.30
N SER A 33 12.46 26.26 7.07
CA SER A 33 11.32 25.63 7.74
C SER A 33 10.15 25.30 6.79
N CYS A 34 10.06 25.97 5.63
CA CYS A 34 9.06 25.70 4.58
C CYS A 34 9.58 24.77 3.48
N ALA A 35 10.89 24.59 3.40
CA ALA A 35 11.54 23.75 2.42
C ALA A 35 11.44 22.28 2.81
N VAL A 36 10.95 21.44 1.88
CA VAL A 36 10.96 19.99 2.01
C VAL A 36 12.06 19.46 1.08
N ARG A 37 13.02 18.72 1.66
CA ARG A 37 14.07 18.07 0.88
C ARG A 37 13.51 16.91 0.07
N THR A 38 13.75 16.95 -1.23
CA THR A 38 13.39 15.87 -2.17
C THR A 38 14.63 15.41 -2.91
N PRO A 39 14.67 14.20 -3.51
CA PRO A 39 15.81 13.75 -4.30
C PRO A 39 16.24 14.71 -5.42
N THR A 40 15.29 15.55 -5.88
CA THR A 40 15.50 16.52 -6.96
C THR A 40 15.73 17.96 -6.45
N GLY A 41 15.98 18.16 -5.16
CA GLY A 41 16.20 19.48 -4.55
C GLY A 41 15.13 19.88 -3.54
N TYR A 42 15.04 21.18 -3.23
CA TYR A 42 14.07 21.71 -2.25
C TYR A 42 12.76 22.10 -2.93
N ARG A 43 11.64 21.72 -2.31
CA ARG A 43 10.28 22.07 -2.77
C ARG A 43 9.47 22.69 -1.66
N CYS A 44 8.53 23.56 -2.00
CA CYS A 44 7.56 24.08 -1.03
C CYS A 44 6.54 23.00 -0.64
N ARG A 45 5.93 23.16 0.55
CA ARG A 45 4.92 22.21 1.06
C ARG A 45 3.70 22.07 0.14
N GLU A 46 3.33 23.16 -0.55
CA GLU A 46 2.21 23.15 -1.51
C GLU A 46 2.50 22.25 -2.72
N CYS A 47 3.65 22.44 -3.36
CA CYS A 47 4.04 21.60 -4.51
C CYS A 47 4.21 20.11 -4.11
N VAL A 48 4.65 19.82 -2.88
CA VAL A 48 4.71 18.43 -2.39
C VAL A 48 3.31 17.88 -2.18
N ARG A 49 2.37 18.68 -1.66
CA ARG A 49 0.97 18.29 -1.45
C ARG A 49 0.24 18.04 -2.77
N GLU A 50 0.40 18.92 -3.74
CA GLU A 50 -0.17 18.76 -5.09
C GLU A 50 0.34 17.48 -5.76
N ARG A 51 1.65 17.22 -5.67
CA ARG A 51 2.23 16.00 -6.22
C ARG A 51 1.69 14.74 -5.53
N ARG A 52 1.42 14.79 -4.21
CA ARG A 52 0.76 13.68 -3.51
C ARG A 52 -0.66 13.44 -4.03
N LYS A 53 -1.44 14.50 -4.26
CA LYS A 53 -2.80 14.38 -4.81
C LYS A 53 -2.81 13.76 -6.21
N THR A 54 -1.81 14.02 -7.04
CA THR A 54 -1.68 13.43 -8.38
C THR A 54 -1.45 11.92 -8.32
N PHE A 55 -0.89 11.39 -7.21
CA PHE A 55 -0.68 9.95 -7.01
C PHE A 55 -1.85 9.27 -6.29
N ASP A 56 -2.74 10.01 -5.64
CA ASP A 56 -3.96 9.49 -5.02
C ASP A 56 -5.10 9.60 -6.03
N THR A 57 -5.24 8.59 -6.90
CA THR A 57 -6.24 8.57 -7.98
C THR A 57 -7.46 7.72 -7.66
N ALA A 58 -7.50 7.09 -6.46
CA ALA A 58 -8.60 6.23 -6.07
C ALA A 58 -9.87 7.03 -5.74
N GLU A 59 -10.99 6.60 -6.26
CA GLU A 59 -12.32 7.10 -5.96
C GLU A 59 -12.98 6.24 -4.87
N TRP A 60 -14.05 6.73 -4.24
CA TRP A 60 -14.69 6.04 -3.12
C TRP A 60 -15.16 4.62 -3.45
N TYR A 61 -15.64 4.39 -4.67
CA TYR A 61 -16.09 3.06 -5.10
C TYR A 61 -14.93 2.06 -5.30
N ASP A 62 -13.71 2.54 -5.57
CA ASP A 62 -12.53 1.68 -5.68
C ASP A 62 -12.22 0.98 -4.35
N TYR A 63 -12.50 1.65 -3.22
CA TYR A 63 -12.33 1.05 -1.89
C TYR A 63 -13.31 -0.10 -1.68
N VAL A 64 -14.57 0.10 -2.05
CA VAL A 64 -15.63 -0.92 -1.90
C VAL A 64 -15.35 -2.11 -2.83
N LEU A 65 -15.07 -1.82 -4.11
CA LEU A 65 -14.78 -2.86 -5.11
C LEU A 65 -13.51 -3.62 -4.79
N GLY A 66 -12.45 -2.91 -4.40
CA GLY A 66 -11.17 -3.50 -4.00
C GLY A 66 -11.30 -4.39 -2.76
N PHE A 67 -12.09 -3.95 -1.77
CA PHE A 67 -12.40 -4.73 -0.57
C PHE A 67 -13.18 -6.01 -0.90
N ILE A 68 -14.27 -5.91 -1.66
CA ILE A 68 -15.11 -7.06 -2.04
C ILE A 68 -14.30 -8.06 -2.86
N ALA A 69 -13.54 -7.57 -3.86
CA ALA A 69 -12.70 -8.44 -4.69
C ALA A 69 -11.64 -9.16 -3.85
N ALA A 70 -10.97 -8.44 -2.94
CA ALA A 70 -9.97 -9.03 -2.05
C ALA A 70 -10.59 -10.06 -1.09
N ALA A 71 -11.72 -9.75 -0.47
CA ALA A 71 -12.42 -10.66 0.43
C ALA A 71 -12.90 -11.92 -0.30
N PHE A 72 -13.47 -11.77 -1.48
CA PHE A 72 -13.95 -12.91 -2.28
C PHE A 72 -12.80 -13.83 -2.74
N LEU A 73 -11.74 -13.26 -3.31
CA LEU A 73 -10.58 -14.03 -3.76
C LEU A 73 -9.83 -14.67 -2.59
N SER A 74 -9.69 -13.96 -1.46
CA SER A 74 -9.12 -14.52 -0.25
C SER A 74 -9.98 -15.63 0.34
N GLY A 75 -11.31 -15.50 0.28
CA GLY A 75 -12.24 -16.55 0.70
C GLY A 75 -12.06 -17.84 -0.13
N ILE A 76 -11.95 -17.73 -1.45
CA ILE A 76 -11.67 -18.87 -2.32
C ILE A 76 -10.32 -19.50 -1.96
N ALA A 77 -9.28 -18.69 -1.80
CA ALA A 77 -7.96 -19.18 -1.42
C ALA A 77 -7.96 -19.88 -0.04
N SER A 78 -8.67 -19.32 0.94
CA SER A 78 -8.85 -19.91 2.27
C SER A 78 -9.60 -21.24 2.21
N PHE A 79 -10.62 -21.36 1.37
CA PHE A 79 -11.29 -22.63 1.12
C PHE A 79 -10.32 -23.68 0.56
N LEU A 80 -9.45 -23.31 -0.38
CA LEU A 80 -8.42 -24.21 -0.88
C LEU A 80 -7.42 -24.62 0.20
N VAL A 81 -7.08 -23.73 1.14
CA VAL A 81 -6.23 -24.05 2.29
C VAL A 81 -6.87 -25.13 3.15
N THR A 82 -8.19 -25.07 3.42
CA THR A 82 -8.88 -26.13 4.20
C THR A 82 -8.88 -27.48 3.50
N LEU A 83 -8.88 -27.52 2.17
CA LEU A 83 -8.73 -28.78 1.43
C LEU A 83 -7.30 -29.35 1.50
N ILE A 84 -6.30 -28.49 1.56
CA ILE A 84 -4.87 -28.85 1.57
C ILE A 84 -4.47 -29.40 2.94
N GLU A 85 -5.02 -28.90 4.04
CA GLU A 85 -4.71 -29.39 5.40
C GLU A 85 -4.98 -30.89 5.56
N GLY A 86 -6.00 -31.44 4.87
CA GLY A 86 -6.33 -32.87 4.86
C GLY A 86 -5.29 -33.77 4.20
N ILE A 87 -4.31 -33.22 3.46
CA ILE A 87 -3.26 -33.99 2.76
C ILE A 87 -2.09 -34.34 3.70
N GLY A 88 -2.10 -33.88 4.95
CA GLY A 88 -1.05 -34.16 5.92
C GLY A 88 0.27 -33.44 5.65
N PHE A 89 1.41 -34.17 5.72
CA PHE A 89 2.74 -33.54 5.62
C PHE A 89 2.99 -32.82 4.27
N LEU A 90 2.47 -33.30 3.18
CA LEU A 90 2.56 -32.65 1.86
C LEU A 90 1.86 -31.28 1.83
N GLY A 91 0.82 -31.09 2.65
CA GLY A 91 0.12 -29.81 2.78
C GLY A 91 1.03 -28.65 3.15
N TRP A 92 2.05 -28.88 3.97
CA TRP A 92 3.03 -27.88 4.35
C TRP A 92 3.81 -27.33 3.15
N PHE A 93 4.27 -28.18 2.27
CA PHE A 93 4.96 -27.73 1.06
C PHE A 93 4.03 -26.96 0.14
N ILE A 94 2.80 -27.45 0.00
CA ILE A 94 1.80 -26.83 -0.87
C ILE A 94 1.45 -25.43 -0.37
N ILE A 95 1.29 -25.20 0.93
CA ILE A 95 0.93 -23.88 1.46
C ILE A 95 2.09 -22.89 1.32
N PHE A 96 3.34 -23.29 1.57
CA PHE A 96 4.49 -22.40 1.42
C PHE A 96 4.74 -21.97 -0.03
N LEU A 97 4.46 -22.82 -1.00
CA LEU A 97 4.56 -22.49 -2.42
C LEU A 97 3.28 -21.83 -2.96
N GLY A 98 2.13 -22.26 -2.47
CA GLY A 98 0.82 -21.82 -2.94
C GLY A 98 0.40 -20.44 -2.39
N ALA A 99 0.72 -20.12 -1.12
CA ALA A 99 0.31 -18.86 -0.52
C ALA A 99 0.88 -17.62 -1.24
N PRO A 100 2.18 -17.57 -1.64
CA PRO A 100 2.68 -16.46 -2.44
C PRO A 100 2.01 -16.34 -3.82
N THR A 101 1.71 -17.48 -4.48
CA THR A 101 1.03 -17.47 -5.78
C THR A 101 -0.42 -17.00 -5.65
N ALA A 102 -1.14 -17.39 -4.60
CA ALA A 102 -2.46 -16.87 -4.27
C ALA A 102 -2.42 -15.35 -4.03
N ALA A 103 -1.40 -14.84 -3.32
CA ALA A 103 -1.23 -13.42 -3.09
C ALA A 103 -1.04 -12.63 -4.40
N VAL A 104 -0.29 -13.21 -5.37
CA VAL A 104 -0.16 -12.64 -6.71
C VAL A 104 -1.51 -12.57 -7.40
N ALA A 105 -2.26 -13.66 -7.44
CA ALA A 105 -3.56 -13.73 -8.07
C ALA A 105 -4.55 -12.73 -7.46
N ILE A 106 -4.60 -12.64 -6.12
CA ILE A 106 -5.43 -11.65 -5.40
C ILE A 106 -5.02 -10.23 -5.79
N SER A 107 -3.73 -9.91 -5.79
CA SER A 107 -3.24 -8.57 -6.12
C SER A 107 -3.56 -8.17 -7.57
N GLU A 108 -3.44 -9.08 -8.53
CA GLU A 108 -3.80 -8.82 -9.93
C GLU A 108 -5.33 -8.73 -10.12
N GLY A 109 -6.12 -9.55 -9.44
CA GLY A 109 -7.57 -9.46 -9.43
C GLY A 109 -8.05 -8.10 -8.90
N VAL A 110 -7.50 -7.65 -7.79
CA VAL A 110 -7.80 -6.32 -7.23
C VAL A 110 -7.40 -5.21 -8.20
N ARG A 111 -6.21 -5.28 -8.82
CA ARG A 111 -5.76 -4.30 -9.83
C ARG A 111 -6.66 -4.24 -11.05
N ALA A 112 -7.18 -5.38 -11.49
CA ALA A 112 -8.10 -5.46 -12.63
C ALA A 112 -9.42 -4.71 -12.31
N VAL A 113 -9.95 -4.90 -11.10
CA VAL A 113 -11.22 -4.29 -10.65
C VAL A 113 -11.05 -2.79 -10.36
N THR A 114 -9.94 -2.38 -9.73
CA THR A 114 -9.68 -0.97 -9.38
C THR A 114 -9.05 -0.15 -10.50
N GLY A 115 -8.94 -0.69 -11.73
CA GLY A 115 -8.42 0.04 -12.89
C GLY A 115 -6.98 0.53 -12.71
N LYS A 116 -6.15 -0.18 -11.92
CA LYS A 116 -4.75 0.15 -11.59
C LYS A 116 -4.60 1.49 -10.83
N ARG A 117 -5.66 2.04 -10.29
CA ARG A 117 -5.62 3.24 -9.45
C ARG A 117 -4.84 2.93 -8.16
N ARG A 118 -4.14 3.94 -7.64
CA ARG A 118 -3.25 3.79 -6.49
C ARG A 118 -3.59 4.79 -5.40
N SER A 119 -3.73 4.31 -4.17
CA SER A 119 -3.87 5.14 -2.98
C SER A 119 -3.43 4.33 -1.77
N ARG A 120 -2.77 4.98 -0.80
CA ARG A 120 -2.37 4.30 0.44
C ARG A 120 -3.54 3.70 1.21
N PRO A 121 -4.65 4.43 1.43
CA PRO A 121 -5.81 3.85 2.10
C PRO A 121 -6.41 2.67 1.33
N LEU A 122 -6.38 2.66 -0.01
CA LEU A 122 -6.85 1.52 -0.81
C LEU A 122 -6.08 0.23 -0.48
N PHE A 123 -4.76 0.31 -0.33
CA PHE A 123 -3.95 -0.87 -0.01
C PHE A 123 -4.26 -1.44 1.37
N ILE A 124 -4.55 -0.57 2.35
CA ILE A 124 -4.97 -0.99 3.70
C ILE A 124 -6.35 -1.64 3.63
N THR A 125 -7.30 -1.05 2.90
CA THR A 125 -8.66 -1.60 2.74
C THR A 125 -8.62 -2.99 2.10
N VAL A 126 -7.78 -3.19 1.09
CA VAL A 126 -7.58 -4.49 0.44
C VAL A 126 -6.96 -5.50 1.41
N ALA A 127 -5.95 -5.11 2.20
CA ALA A 127 -5.34 -5.98 3.20
C ALA A 127 -6.36 -6.42 4.27
N VAL A 128 -7.21 -5.51 4.73
CA VAL A 128 -8.34 -5.82 5.63
C VAL A 128 -9.33 -6.77 4.94
N GLY A 129 -9.62 -6.56 3.65
CA GLY A 129 -10.48 -7.45 2.86
C GLY A 129 -9.93 -8.89 2.78
N VAL A 130 -8.62 -9.04 2.61
CA VAL A 130 -7.96 -10.37 2.63
C VAL A 130 -8.17 -11.07 3.97
N VAL A 131 -7.97 -10.38 5.08
CA VAL A 131 -8.14 -10.94 6.43
C VAL A 131 -9.61 -11.32 6.68
N LEU A 132 -10.54 -10.43 6.34
CA LEU A 132 -11.97 -10.67 6.52
C LEU A 132 -12.51 -11.77 5.60
N GLY A 133 -11.94 -11.95 4.39
CA GLY A 133 -12.28 -13.05 3.50
C GLY A 133 -11.88 -14.43 4.06
N ALA A 134 -10.82 -14.49 4.85
CA ALA A 134 -10.40 -15.72 5.53
C ALA A 134 -11.14 -15.96 6.86
N ALA A 135 -11.71 -14.93 7.47
CA ALA A 135 -12.34 -15.01 8.80
C ALA A 135 -13.42 -16.10 8.94
N PRO A 136 -14.36 -16.32 7.97
CA PRO A 136 -15.35 -17.38 8.08
C PRO A 136 -14.74 -18.77 8.25
N PHE A 137 -13.63 -19.05 7.55
CA PHE A 137 -12.95 -20.33 7.62
C PHE A 137 -12.22 -20.51 8.97
N ILE A 138 -11.58 -19.45 9.48
CA ILE A 138 -10.98 -19.46 10.81
C ILE A 138 -12.03 -19.70 11.88
N LEU A 139 -13.19 -19.05 11.79
CA LEU A 139 -14.29 -19.24 12.73
C LEU A 139 -14.83 -20.67 12.67
N LEU A 140 -14.97 -21.24 11.49
CA LEU A 140 -15.41 -22.61 11.32
C LEU A 140 -14.44 -23.61 11.98
N GLN A 141 -13.13 -23.45 11.71
CA GLN A 141 -12.08 -24.28 12.32
C GLN A 141 -12.03 -24.13 13.85
N LEU A 142 -12.26 -22.91 14.36
CA LEU A 142 -12.35 -22.66 15.80
C LEU A 142 -13.54 -23.38 16.44
N LEU A 143 -14.69 -23.41 15.77
CA LEU A 143 -15.90 -24.11 16.26
C LEU A 143 -15.72 -25.62 16.29
N VAL A 144 -14.95 -26.18 15.37
CA VAL A 144 -14.66 -27.63 15.28
C VAL A 144 -13.42 -28.01 16.12
N PHE A 145 -12.75 -27.04 16.76
CA PHE A 145 -11.49 -27.21 17.50
C PHE A 145 -10.36 -27.81 16.64
N ASP A 146 -10.34 -27.49 15.34
CA ASP A 146 -9.28 -27.94 14.43
C ASP A 146 -8.05 -27.05 14.54
N VAL A 147 -7.12 -27.45 15.42
CA VAL A 147 -5.86 -26.73 15.67
C VAL A 147 -4.96 -26.69 14.44
N PHE A 148 -4.91 -27.78 13.67
CA PHE A 148 -4.08 -27.84 12.46
C PHE A 148 -4.60 -26.88 11.39
N GLY A 149 -5.90 -26.88 11.15
CA GLY A 149 -6.53 -25.94 10.22
C GLY A 149 -6.28 -24.47 10.58
N ILE A 150 -6.39 -24.12 11.86
CA ILE A 150 -6.08 -22.77 12.36
C ILE A 150 -4.62 -22.39 12.07
N ILE A 151 -3.67 -23.31 12.28
CA ILE A 151 -2.25 -23.08 11.99
C ILE A 151 -2.03 -22.84 10.49
N PHE A 152 -2.60 -23.67 9.63
CA PHE A 152 -2.51 -23.51 8.18
C PHE A 152 -3.09 -22.18 7.71
N GLN A 153 -4.24 -21.80 8.26
CA GLN A 153 -4.90 -20.54 7.93
C GLN A 153 -4.11 -19.33 8.44
N ALA A 154 -3.49 -19.42 9.61
CA ALA A 154 -2.61 -18.38 10.14
C ALA A 154 -1.36 -18.18 9.24
N ILE A 155 -0.71 -19.27 8.81
CA ILE A 155 0.43 -19.22 7.88
C ILE A 155 0.02 -18.59 6.55
N TYR A 156 -1.13 -18.99 6.01
CA TYR A 156 -1.70 -18.37 4.81
C TYR A 156 -1.80 -16.86 4.97
N LEU A 157 -2.43 -16.37 6.03
CA LEU A 157 -2.61 -14.93 6.27
C LEU A 157 -1.30 -14.19 6.47
N VAL A 158 -0.36 -14.77 7.23
CA VAL A 158 0.96 -14.16 7.49
C VAL A 158 1.77 -14.00 6.20
N ILE A 159 1.61 -14.91 5.24
CA ILE A 159 2.31 -14.84 3.95
C ILE A 159 1.55 -13.94 2.97
N VAL A 160 0.24 -14.13 2.82
CA VAL A 160 -0.54 -13.47 1.75
C VAL A 160 -0.73 -11.98 2.03
N THR A 161 -1.06 -11.59 3.25
CA THR A 161 -1.38 -10.19 3.57
C THR A 161 -0.23 -9.22 3.25
N PRO A 162 1.02 -9.43 3.72
CA PRO A 162 2.12 -8.53 3.39
C PRO A 162 2.50 -8.58 1.91
N VAL A 163 2.41 -9.75 1.24
CA VAL A 163 2.72 -9.86 -0.18
C VAL A 163 1.71 -9.07 -1.02
N VAL A 164 0.42 -9.15 -0.72
CA VAL A 164 -0.61 -8.35 -1.40
C VAL A 164 -0.36 -6.86 -1.18
N TYR A 165 -0.11 -6.45 0.08
CA TYR A 165 0.16 -5.05 0.41
C TYR A 165 1.38 -4.50 -0.33
N THR A 166 2.50 -5.21 -0.33
CA THR A 166 3.75 -4.76 -0.97
C THR A 166 3.62 -4.72 -2.49
N ARG A 167 2.94 -5.70 -3.09
CA ARG A 167 2.67 -5.70 -4.54
C ARG A 167 1.79 -4.53 -4.97
N LEU A 168 0.75 -4.20 -4.22
CA LEU A 168 -0.14 -3.08 -4.53
C LEU A 168 0.55 -1.75 -4.30
N SER A 169 1.30 -1.60 -3.20
CA SER A 169 2.02 -0.37 -2.86
C SER A 169 3.20 -0.07 -3.80
N GLY A 170 3.71 -1.08 -4.54
CA GLY A 170 4.88 -0.97 -5.39
C GLY A 170 6.19 -0.81 -4.61
N ILE A 171 6.19 -1.09 -3.30
CA ILE A 171 7.41 -1.11 -2.47
C ILE A 171 8.14 -2.41 -2.77
N GLN A 172 9.32 -2.30 -3.36
CA GLN A 172 10.23 -3.44 -3.53
C GLN A 172 10.93 -3.69 -2.20
N LEU A 173 10.60 -4.80 -1.52
CA LEU A 173 11.21 -5.19 -0.24
C LEU A 173 12.66 -5.69 -0.40
N PHE A 174 13.05 -6.07 -1.62
CA PHE A 174 14.40 -6.54 -1.93
C PHE A 174 14.97 -5.71 -3.08
N ARG A 175 15.92 -4.86 -2.76
CA ARG A 175 16.83 -4.21 -3.70
C ARG A 175 18.26 -4.44 -3.23
#